data_36862294683f560782c41bf642d871a5
#
_entry.id   36862294683f560782c41bf642d871a5
#
_cell.length_a   1.000
_cell.length_b   1.000
_cell.length_c   1.000
_cell.angle_alpha   90.00
_cell.angle_beta   90.00
_cell.angle_gamma   90.00
#
_symmetry.space_group_name_H-M   'P 1'
#
loop_
_entity.id
_entity.type
_entity.pdbx_description
1 polymer ?
#
loop_
_entity_poly.entity_id
_entity_poly.type
_entity_poly.pdbx_seq_one_letter_code
_entity_poly.pdbx_strand_id
1 'polypeptide(L)'
;MGIVGCAVGAPFVVLIAEEPFASGCGLLVSITSAGQITPAGQLPYFVVIDRALRDEGTSYHYAVPSEYSEADPNLVATAANALKAKGVNVVTGSSWTTDAPFRETEEAIAAARSKGIVAVEMEAAALYAFARATNKNVLCLAHVTNTMAVAEQDFEKGGSWRHSRCLARARGNHRRASTNLTELDYAVIGSAAF
;
A
#
# COMPACT_ATOMS: atom_id res chain seq x y z
N MET A 1 1.21 -15.67 -11.23
CA MET A 1 0.88 -14.27 -10.84
C MET A 1 -0.59 -14.00 -11.08
N GLY A 2 -1.35 -13.58 -10.07
CA GLY A 2 -2.72 -13.07 -10.17
C GLY A 2 -2.76 -11.56 -10.02
N ILE A 3 -3.76 -10.89 -10.62
CA ILE A 3 -4.00 -9.45 -10.47
C ILE A 3 -5.48 -9.24 -10.19
N VAL A 4 -5.77 -8.53 -9.11
CA VAL A 4 -7.12 -8.11 -8.74
C VAL A 4 -7.15 -6.58 -8.69
N GLY A 5 -8.08 -5.97 -9.39
CA GLY A 5 -8.26 -4.52 -9.42
C GLY A 5 -9.47 -4.06 -8.60
N CYS A 6 -9.51 -2.77 -8.30
CA CYS A 6 -10.64 -2.10 -7.65
C CYS A 6 -11.01 -2.63 -6.26
N ALA A 7 -10.02 -3.11 -5.50
CA ALA A 7 -10.20 -3.49 -4.11
C ALA A 7 -9.95 -2.27 -3.22
N VAL A 8 -11.00 -1.72 -2.64
CA VAL A 8 -10.94 -0.51 -1.81
C VAL A 8 -11.47 -0.81 -0.41
N GLY A 9 -10.71 -0.39 0.58
CA GLY A 9 -11.06 -0.48 2.00
C GLY A 9 -10.60 -1.76 2.69
N ALA A 10 -10.29 -1.63 3.95
CA ALA A 10 -9.72 -2.67 4.81
C ALA A 10 -10.48 -4.00 4.81
N PRO A 11 -11.81 -4.04 4.98
CA PRO A 11 -12.53 -5.31 5.01
C PRO A 11 -12.46 -6.06 3.68
N PHE A 12 -12.60 -5.34 2.57
CA PHE A 12 -12.67 -5.95 1.25
C PHE A 12 -11.30 -6.46 0.79
N VAL A 13 -10.24 -5.70 1.05
CA VAL A 13 -8.89 -6.11 0.64
C VAL A 13 -8.40 -7.33 1.40
N VAL A 14 -8.78 -7.47 2.69
CA VAL A 14 -8.44 -8.65 3.48
C VAL A 14 -9.25 -9.87 3.02
N LEU A 15 -10.54 -9.71 2.71
CA LEU A 15 -11.34 -10.78 2.11
C LEU A 15 -10.69 -11.30 0.82
N ILE A 16 -10.23 -10.39 -0.06
CA ILE A 16 -9.52 -10.77 -1.28
C ILE A 16 -8.17 -11.43 -0.96
N ALA A 17 -7.47 -11.00 0.07
CA ALA A 17 -6.16 -11.56 0.42
C ALA A 17 -6.24 -13.03 0.88
N GLU A 18 -7.32 -13.42 1.56
CA GLU A 18 -7.54 -14.80 2.02
C GLU A 18 -7.55 -15.80 0.84
N GLU A 19 -8.16 -15.45 -0.29
CA GLU A 19 -8.35 -16.36 -1.43
C GLU A 19 -7.02 -16.77 -2.12
N PRO A 20 -6.13 -15.84 -2.56
CA PRO A 20 -4.88 -16.24 -3.16
C PRO A 20 -3.97 -16.97 -2.19
N PHE A 21 -3.96 -16.61 -0.90
CA PHE A 21 -3.17 -17.36 0.07
C PHE A 21 -3.71 -18.75 0.34
N ALA A 22 -5.02 -18.94 0.33
CA ALA A 22 -5.62 -20.29 0.37
C ALA A 22 -5.28 -21.11 -0.88
N SER A 23 -5.03 -20.44 -2.01
CA SER A 23 -4.62 -21.04 -3.28
C SER A 23 -3.10 -21.22 -3.42
N GLY A 24 -2.31 -21.01 -2.34
CA GLY A 24 -0.86 -21.22 -2.35
C GLY A 24 -0.02 -20.01 -2.76
N CYS A 25 -0.58 -18.80 -2.80
CA CYS A 25 0.18 -17.58 -3.04
C CYS A 25 1.27 -17.39 -1.99
N GLY A 26 2.50 -17.10 -2.42
CA GLY A 26 3.64 -16.88 -1.53
C GLY A 26 3.85 -15.42 -1.12
N LEU A 27 3.35 -14.47 -1.91
CA LEU A 27 3.50 -13.04 -1.68
C LEU A 27 2.31 -12.27 -2.26
N LEU A 28 1.74 -11.37 -1.48
CA LEU A 28 0.74 -10.41 -1.92
C LEU A 28 1.34 -9.00 -1.92
N VAL A 29 1.20 -8.29 -3.04
CA VAL A 29 1.57 -6.88 -3.15
C VAL A 29 0.32 -6.05 -3.34
N SER A 30 0.03 -5.16 -2.40
CA SER A 30 -1.02 -4.15 -2.52
C SER A 30 -0.44 -2.85 -3.09
N ILE A 31 -1.11 -2.28 -4.09
CA ILE A 31 -0.78 -0.96 -4.63
C ILE A 31 -2.04 -0.09 -4.51
N THR A 32 -2.01 0.86 -3.59
CA THR A 32 -3.13 1.77 -3.33
C THR A 32 -2.82 3.18 -3.83
N SER A 33 -3.82 3.95 -4.18
CA SER A 33 -3.64 5.40 -4.29
C SER A 33 -3.74 6.03 -2.91
N ALA A 34 -3.04 7.14 -2.72
CA ALA A 34 -2.93 7.78 -1.42
C ALA A 34 -2.79 9.29 -1.52
N GLY A 35 -3.32 9.99 -0.52
CA GLY A 35 -3.10 11.41 -0.32
C GLY A 35 -1.82 11.68 0.48
N GLN A 36 -1.09 12.74 0.13
CA GLN A 36 0.09 13.18 0.87
C GLN A 36 -0.29 13.89 2.16
N ILE A 37 0.20 13.40 3.30
CA ILE A 37 0.09 14.06 4.61
C ILE A 37 1.32 14.93 4.87
N THR A 38 2.50 14.32 4.82
CA THR A 38 3.78 15.01 4.97
C THR A 38 4.56 14.94 3.69
N PRO A 39 5.06 16.05 3.13
CA PRO A 39 5.89 16.01 1.93
C PRO A 39 7.14 15.13 2.13
N ALA A 40 7.29 14.11 1.29
CA ALA A 40 8.42 13.19 1.34
C ALA A 40 9.14 13.08 -0.01
N GLY A 41 8.60 13.70 -1.07
CA GLY A 41 9.16 13.71 -2.41
C GLY A 41 8.38 14.59 -3.36
N GLN A 42 8.87 14.70 -4.59
CA GLN A 42 8.15 15.38 -5.67
C GLN A 42 7.05 14.45 -6.20
N LEU A 43 5.82 14.94 -6.23
CA LEU A 43 4.68 14.20 -6.77
C LEU A 43 4.81 13.93 -8.28
N PRO A 44 4.36 12.79 -8.79
CA PRO A 44 3.93 11.62 -8.04
C PRO A 44 5.11 10.75 -7.59
N TYR A 45 4.97 10.09 -6.45
CA TYR A 45 5.96 9.14 -5.93
C TYR A 45 5.29 7.94 -5.27
N PHE A 46 6.08 6.87 -5.00
CA PHE A 46 5.61 5.72 -4.25
C PHE A 46 6.14 5.76 -2.82
N VAL A 47 5.31 5.30 -1.89
CA VAL A 47 5.73 4.96 -0.53
C VAL A 47 5.73 3.45 -0.39
N VAL A 48 6.88 2.85 -0.03
CA VAL A 48 6.91 1.51 0.54
C VAL A 48 6.50 1.66 1.99
N ILE A 49 5.32 1.20 2.34
CA ILE A 49 4.76 1.39 3.68
C ILE A 49 5.47 0.45 4.65
N ASP A 50 6.15 1.00 5.65
CA ASP A 50 6.84 0.23 6.70
C ASP A 50 5.93 -0.08 7.89
N ARG A 51 4.97 0.79 8.18
CA ARG A 51 3.93 0.61 9.18
C ARG A 51 2.73 1.49 8.85
N ALA A 52 1.57 1.11 9.33
CA ALA A 52 0.33 1.82 9.08
C ALA A 52 -0.41 2.12 10.39
N LEU A 53 -0.79 3.39 10.62
CA LEU A 53 -1.64 3.81 11.73
C LEU A 53 -3.02 3.19 11.56
N ARG A 54 -3.51 2.52 12.61
CA ARG A 54 -4.76 1.77 12.61
C ARG A 54 -5.94 2.67 12.96
N ASP A 55 -6.61 3.21 11.95
CA ASP A 55 -7.84 3.99 12.08
C ASP A 55 -8.94 3.36 11.21
N GLU A 56 -9.04 2.02 11.30
CA GLU A 56 -9.99 1.17 10.60
C GLU A 56 -10.41 0.00 11.50
N GLY A 57 -11.50 -0.68 11.17
CA GLY A 57 -12.08 -1.71 12.04
C GLY A 57 -11.50 -3.11 11.88
N THR A 58 -10.97 -3.45 10.71
CA THR A 58 -10.64 -4.84 10.32
C THR A 58 -9.43 -5.39 11.06
N SER A 59 -8.37 -4.59 11.20
CA SER A 59 -7.11 -5.02 11.84
C SER A 59 -7.30 -5.50 13.29
N TYR A 60 -8.31 -4.98 13.99
CA TYR A 60 -8.62 -5.38 15.37
C TYR A 60 -9.17 -6.81 15.50
N HIS A 61 -9.61 -7.43 14.40
CA HIS A 61 -10.00 -8.84 14.35
C HIS A 61 -8.80 -9.78 14.15
N TYR A 62 -7.67 -9.25 13.67
CA TYR A 62 -6.44 -10.02 13.38
C TYR A 62 -5.34 -9.81 14.40
N ALA A 63 -5.31 -8.66 15.09
CA ALA A 63 -4.24 -8.32 16.04
C ALA A 63 -4.79 -7.63 17.29
N VAL A 64 -4.11 -7.83 18.41
CA VAL A 64 -4.40 -7.09 19.65
C VAL A 64 -4.34 -5.58 19.41
N PRO A 65 -5.06 -4.77 20.20
CA PRO A 65 -5.02 -3.31 20.07
C PRO A 65 -3.58 -2.78 20.16
N SER A 66 -3.19 -2.02 19.14
CA SER A 66 -1.93 -1.30 19.04
C SER A 66 -2.15 -0.08 18.15
N GLU A 67 -1.27 0.88 18.21
CA GLU A 67 -1.39 2.09 17.39
C GLU A 67 -1.10 1.80 15.90
N TYR A 68 -0.14 0.91 15.63
CA TYR A 68 0.30 0.58 14.28
C TYR A 68 0.21 -0.91 14.00
N SER A 69 0.02 -1.24 12.71
CA SER A 69 0.37 -2.52 12.12
C SER A 69 1.67 -2.37 11.35
N GLU A 70 2.60 -3.32 11.49
CA GLU A 70 3.95 -3.23 10.93
C GLU A 70 4.16 -4.23 9.80
N ALA A 71 4.88 -3.82 8.77
CA ALA A 71 5.35 -4.66 7.68
C ALA A 71 6.54 -5.53 8.11
N ASP A 72 6.83 -6.58 7.34
CA ASP A 72 8.12 -7.27 7.44
C ASP A 72 9.25 -6.34 6.95
N PRO A 73 10.24 -6.00 7.81
CA PRO A 73 11.30 -5.06 7.45
C PRO A 73 12.18 -5.56 6.30
N ASN A 74 12.33 -6.88 6.11
CA ASN A 74 13.12 -7.44 5.02
C ASN A 74 12.40 -7.27 3.68
N LEU A 75 11.07 -7.46 3.65
CA LEU A 75 10.27 -7.20 2.45
C LEU A 75 10.31 -5.73 2.08
N VAL A 76 10.16 -4.83 3.06
CA VAL A 76 10.25 -3.37 2.85
C VAL A 76 11.60 -2.99 2.27
N ALA A 77 12.70 -3.43 2.87
CA ALA A 77 14.05 -3.11 2.40
C ALA A 77 14.31 -3.65 0.99
N THR A 78 13.90 -4.90 0.73
CA THR A 78 14.07 -5.55 -0.58
C THR A 78 13.32 -4.80 -1.66
N ALA A 79 12.06 -4.44 -1.42
CA ALA A 79 11.23 -3.73 -2.37
C ALA A 79 11.74 -2.30 -2.63
N ALA A 80 12.09 -1.57 -1.58
CA ALA A 80 12.61 -0.21 -1.70
C ALA A 80 13.90 -0.18 -2.55
N ASN A 81 14.83 -1.11 -2.30
CA ASN A 81 16.06 -1.23 -3.07
C ASN A 81 15.80 -1.61 -4.53
N ALA A 82 14.92 -2.58 -4.77
CA ALA A 82 14.58 -3.01 -6.12
C ALA A 82 13.90 -1.90 -6.95
N LEU A 83 13.01 -1.12 -6.34
CA LEU A 83 12.33 0.00 -7.00
C LEU A 83 13.30 1.14 -7.29
N LYS A 84 14.18 1.51 -6.34
CA LYS A 84 15.23 2.52 -6.54
C LYS A 84 16.19 2.13 -7.65
N ALA A 85 16.62 0.88 -7.70
CA ALA A 85 17.50 0.37 -8.75
C ALA A 85 16.88 0.46 -10.16
N LYS A 86 15.54 0.49 -10.23
CA LYS A 86 14.80 0.69 -11.48
C LYS A 86 14.48 2.16 -11.79
N GLY A 87 14.99 3.10 -11.00
CA GLY A 87 14.75 4.53 -11.17
C GLY A 87 13.30 4.95 -10.83
N VAL A 88 12.60 4.16 -10.02
CA VAL A 88 11.27 4.55 -9.52
C VAL A 88 11.44 5.58 -8.42
N ASN A 89 10.68 6.68 -8.51
CA ASN A 89 10.63 7.67 -7.43
C ASN A 89 9.90 7.05 -6.22
N VAL A 90 10.66 6.63 -5.21
CA VAL A 90 10.14 5.88 -4.06
C VAL A 90 10.82 6.28 -2.77
N VAL A 91 10.02 6.39 -1.73
CA VAL A 91 10.45 6.60 -0.34
C VAL A 91 9.93 5.43 0.52
N THR A 92 10.50 5.26 1.72
CA THR A 92 9.95 4.39 2.75
C THR A 92 9.36 5.26 3.84
N GLY A 93 8.18 4.89 4.35
CA GLY A 93 7.53 5.66 5.40
C GLY A 93 6.23 5.06 5.87
N SER A 94 5.66 5.68 6.91
CA SER A 94 4.40 5.24 7.51
C SER A 94 3.18 5.85 6.82
N SER A 95 2.08 5.07 6.80
CA SER A 95 0.77 5.54 6.34
C SER A 95 -0.23 5.70 7.50
N TRP A 96 -1.33 6.36 7.23
CA TRP A 96 -2.55 6.34 8.02
C TRP A 96 -3.61 5.58 7.22
N THR A 97 -4.08 4.47 7.76
CA THR A 97 -5.17 3.69 7.16
C THR A 97 -6.48 4.07 7.81
N THR A 98 -7.42 4.63 7.04
CA THR A 98 -8.74 5.03 7.53
C THR A 98 -9.87 4.36 6.76
N ASP A 99 -10.97 4.03 7.47
CA ASP A 99 -12.23 3.59 6.85
C ASP A 99 -13.13 4.76 6.41
N ALA A 100 -12.75 6.00 6.77
CA ALA A 100 -13.60 7.16 6.62
C ALA A 100 -12.92 8.35 5.89
N PRO A 101 -12.60 8.20 4.58
CA PRO A 101 -11.82 9.20 3.83
C PRO A 101 -12.49 10.59 3.79
N PHE A 102 -13.82 10.66 3.89
CA PHE A 102 -14.53 11.94 3.97
C PHE A 102 -14.54 12.57 5.37
N ARG A 103 -13.85 11.96 6.34
CA ARG A 103 -13.69 12.46 7.71
C ARG A 103 -12.24 12.80 8.06
N GLU A 104 -11.39 12.96 7.06
CA GLU A 104 -10.01 13.42 7.20
C GLU A 104 -10.00 14.93 7.50
N THR A 105 -10.31 15.27 8.76
CA THR A 105 -10.36 16.67 9.23
C THR A 105 -8.96 17.28 9.32
N GLU A 106 -8.89 18.61 9.36
CA GLU A 106 -7.62 19.33 9.53
C GLU A 106 -6.89 18.91 10.81
N GLU A 107 -7.62 18.67 11.91
CA GLU A 107 -7.06 18.20 13.18
C GLU A 107 -6.50 16.78 13.05
N ALA A 108 -7.21 15.87 12.36
CA ALA A 108 -6.74 14.51 12.15
C ALA A 108 -5.49 14.49 11.25
N ILE A 109 -5.47 15.29 10.18
CA ILE A 109 -4.31 15.47 9.30
C ILE A 109 -3.12 16.04 10.08
N ALA A 110 -3.35 17.07 10.92
CA ALA A 110 -2.29 17.66 11.76
C ALA A 110 -1.74 16.65 12.77
N ALA A 111 -2.60 15.85 13.40
CA ALA A 111 -2.20 14.78 14.31
C ALA A 111 -1.37 13.69 13.58
N ALA A 112 -1.80 13.26 12.40
CA ALA A 112 -1.03 12.30 11.58
C ALA A 112 0.33 12.88 11.18
N ARG A 113 0.36 14.14 10.77
CA ARG A 113 1.61 14.85 10.41
C ARG A 113 2.58 14.94 11.59
N SER A 114 2.08 15.21 12.80
CA SER A 114 2.93 15.27 14.01
C SER A 114 3.58 13.94 14.35
N LYS A 115 3.01 12.83 13.89
CA LYS A 115 3.56 11.47 14.02
C LYS A 115 4.52 11.09 12.87
N GLY A 116 4.78 12.00 11.93
CA GLY A 116 5.65 11.75 10.79
C GLY A 116 5.03 10.85 9.72
N ILE A 117 3.70 10.72 9.71
CA ILE A 117 2.98 9.95 8.68
C ILE A 117 3.10 10.66 7.34
N VAL A 118 3.42 9.90 6.28
CA VAL A 118 3.68 10.46 4.95
C VAL A 118 2.43 10.46 4.06
N ALA A 119 1.58 9.46 4.19
CA ALA A 119 0.44 9.28 3.31
C ALA A 119 -0.79 8.73 4.06
N VAL A 120 -1.98 8.96 3.50
CA VAL A 120 -3.24 8.34 3.95
C VAL A 120 -3.79 7.45 2.85
N GLU A 121 -4.28 6.27 3.23
CA GLU A 121 -4.86 5.24 2.38
C GLU A 121 -5.88 4.41 3.19
N MET A 122 -6.42 3.32 2.65
CA MET A 122 -7.55 2.61 3.25
C MET A 122 -7.30 1.12 3.52
N GLU A 123 -6.08 0.56 3.36
CA GLU A 123 -5.85 -0.87 3.29
C GLU A 123 -4.71 -1.41 4.17
N ALA A 124 -3.59 -0.70 4.26
CA ALA A 124 -2.32 -1.23 4.72
C ALA A 124 -2.34 -1.76 6.16
N ALA A 125 -3.01 -1.08 7.10
CA ALA A 125 -3.05 -1.52 8.50
C ALA A 125 -3.72 -2.89 8.65
N ALA A 126 -4.83 -3.11 7.94
CA ALA A 126 -5.56 -4.37 7.97
C ALA A 126 -4.75 -5.49 7.29
N LEU A 127 -4.14 -5.22 6.14
CA LEU A 127 -3.31 -6.18 5.43
C LEU A 127 -2.09 -6.62 6.25
N TYR A 128 -1.42 -5.71 6.94
CA TYR A 128 -0.29 -6.06 7.81
C TYR A 128 -0.72 -6.81 9.06
N ALA A 129 -1.87 -6.45 9.66
CA ALA A 129 -2.43 -7.21 10.77
C ALA A 129 -2.78 -8.65 10.34
N PHE A 130 -3.44 -8.80 9.19
CA PHE A 130 -3.72 -10.09 8.56
C PHE A 130 -2.43 -10.89 8.30
N ALA A 131 -1.44 -10.27 7.67
CA ALA A 131 -0.16 -10.89 7.34
C ALA A 131 0.52 -11.48 8.57
N ARG A 132 0.57 -10.72 9.66
CA ARG A 132 1.16 -11.14 10.93
C ARG A 132 0.37 -12.29 11.58
N ALA A 133 -0.96 -12.18 11.61
CA ALA A 133 -1.83 -13.20 12.23
C ALA A 133 -1.77 -14.55 11.51
N THR A 134 -1.61 -14.51 10.18
CA THR A 134 -1.65 -15.72 9.34
C THR A 134 -0.26 -16.18 8.87
N ASN A 135 0.80 -15.47 9.27
CA ASN A 135 2.18 -15.71 8.86
C ASN A 135 2.33 -15.72 7.33
N LYS A 136 1.80 -14.68 6.69
CA LYS A 136 1.84 -14.48 5.22
C LYS A 136 2.69 -13.29 4.84
N ASN A 137 3.27 -13.34 3.65
CA ASN A 137 4.06 -12.23 3.12
C ASN A 137 3.15 -11.22 2.41
N VAL A 138 3.06 -10.02 2.96
CA VAL A 138 2.31 -8.91 2.36
C VAL A 138 3.19 -7.67 2.31
N LEU A 139 3.15 -6.96 1.18
CA LEU A 139 3.81 -5.69 0.97
C LEU A 139 2.80 -4.66 0.48
N CYS A 140 2.74 -3.51 1.11
CA CYS A 140 1.87 -2.41 0.70
C CYS A 140 2.69 -1.24 0.13
N LEU A 141 2.25 -0.76 -1.03
CA LEU A 141 2.81 0.40 -1.73
C LEU A 141 1.70 1.45 -1.89
N ALA A 142 1.97 2.68 -1.47
CA ALA A 142 1.07 3.80 -1.72
C ALA A 142 1.59 4.63 -2.91
N HIS A 143 0.74 4.89 -3.89
CA HIS A 143 1.01 5.82 -4.99
C HIS A 143 0.43 7.18 -4.64
N VAL A 144 1.29 8.08 -4.24
CA VAL A 144 0.93 9.43 -3.81
C VAL A 144 0.86 10.36 -5.02
N THR A 145 -0.31 10.90 -5.30
CA THR A 145 -0.58 11.71 -6.49
C THR A 145 -1.03 13.13 -6.19
N ASN A 146 -1.55 13.37 -4.98
CA ASN A 146 -2.12 14.65 -4.56
C ASN A 146 -1.76 14.96 -3.11
N THR A 147 -1.92 16.22 -2.73
CA THR A 147 -1.69 16.70 -1.36
C THR A 147 -3.02 16.90 -0.65
N MET A 148 -3.20 16.29 0.52
CA MET A 148 -4.42 16.44 1.34
C MET A 148 -4.56 17.81 2.04
N ALA A 149 -3.55 18.67 1.95
CA ALA A 149 -3.49 19.94 2.67
C ALA A 149 -4.04 21.14 1.89
N VAL A 150 -4.64 20.96 0.73
CA VAL A 150 -5.23 22.06 -0.05
C VAL A 150 -6.74 21.93 -0.01
N ALA A 151 -7.36 22.75 0.86
CA ALA A 151 -8.79 23.01 0.82
C ALA A 151 -9.17 23.52 -0.58
N GLU A 152 -10.26 23.01 -1.12
CA GLU A 152 -10.91 23.40 -2.37
C GLU A 152 -10.18 22.94 -3.66
N GLN A 153 -10.72 21.91 -4.27
CA GLN A 153 -10.68 21.60 -5.71
C GLN A 153 -9.69 20.60 -6.27
N ASP A 154 -9.14 19.62 -5.60
CA ASP A 154 -8.44 18.60 -6.39
C ASP A 154 -8.58 17.16 -5.85
N PHE A 155 -9.76 16.56 -6.03
CA PHE A 155 -9.86 15.15 -6.34
C PHE A 155 -9.50 14.97 -7.82
N GLU A 156 -8.25 15.19 -8.18
CA GLU A 156 -7.79 14.87 -9.52
C GLU A 156 -7.84 13.35 -9.73
N LYS A 157 -8.87 12.91 -10.45
CA LYS A 157 -8.90 11.57 -11.03
C LYS A 157 -7.66 11.41 -11.89
N GLY A 158 -6.66 10.71 -11.36
CA GLY A 158 -5.49 10.33 -12.14
C GLY A 158 -5.95 9.63 -13.42
N GLY A 159 -5.57 10.13 -14.58
CA GLY A 159 -6.01 9.59 -15.87
C GLY A 159 -5.74 8.09 -15.95
N SER A 160 -6.65 7.35 -16.58
CA SER A 160 -6.70 5.88 -16.69
C SER A 160 -5.39 5.20 -17.14
N TRP A 161 -4.49 5.91 -17.77
CA TRP A 161 -3.20 5.40 -18.24
C TRP A 161 -2.08 5.36 -17.19
N ARG A 162 -2.25 5.98 -16.01
CA ARG A 162 -1.30 5.89 -14.90
C ARG A 162 -1.28 4.48 -14.28
N HIS A 163 -2.42 3.82 -14.20
CA HIS A 163 -2.53 2.42 -13.80
C HIS A 163 -1.80 1.49 -14.77
N SER A 164 -1.92 1.74 -16.07
CA SER A 164 -1.26 0.93 -17.10
C SER A 164 0.25 0.98 -17.00
N ARG A 165 0.85 2.11 -16.58
CA ARG A 165 2.31 2.22 -16.41
C ARG A 165 2.83 1.52 -15.16
N CYS A 166 2.09 1.54 -14.05
CA CYS A 166 2.45 0.77 -12.84
C CYS A 166 2.42 -0.73 -13.12
N LEU A 167 1.34 -1.21 -13.74
CA LEU A 167 1.18 -2.63 -14.10
C LEU A 167 2.12 -3.05 -15.24
N ALA A 168 2.40 -2.17 -16.20
CA ALA A 168 3.37 -2.45 -17.28
C ALA A 168 4.81 -2.51 -16.74
N ARG A 169 5.19 -1.67 -15.77
CA ARG A 169 6.51 -1.79 -15.12
C ARG A 169 6.63 -3.03 -14.24
N ALA A 170 5.56 -3.49 -13.61
CA ALA A 170 5.52 -4.78 -12.92
C ALA A 170 5.65 -5.97 -13.88
N ARG A 171 5.10 -5.86 -15.11
CA ARG A 171 5.17 -6.90 -16.17
C ARG A 171 6.49 -6.92 -16.95
N GLY A 172 7.27 -5.84 -16.93
CA GLY A 172 8.32 -5.56 -17.92
C GLY A 172 9.64 -6.31 -17.77
N ASN A 173 9.78 -7.33 -16.90
CA ASN A 173 11.08 -8.02 -16.78
C ASN A 173 10.99 -9.51 -16.44
N HIS A 174 10.09 -10.27 -17.10
CA HIS A 174 10.13 -11.74 -17.06
C HIS A 174 10.90 -12.36 -18.23
N ARG A 175 12.00 -11.74 -18.67
CA ARG A 175 12.96 -12.42 -19.54
C ARG A 175 14.36 -12.38 -18.94
N ARG A 176 14.73 -13.53 -18.34
CA ARG A 176 16.07 -13.98 -17.94
C ARG A 176 16.74 -13.29 -16.75
N ALA A 177 16.50 -13.83 -15.58
CA ALA A 177 17.57 -14.13 -14.64
C ALA A 177 17.25 -15.49 -14.03
N SER A 178 17.89 -16.52 -14.52
CA SER A 178 17.91 -17.84 -13.89
C SER A 178 18.82 -17.75 -12.67
N THR A 179 18.26 -17.68 -11.49
CA THR A 179 18.87 -18.14 -10.25
C THR A 179 17.73 -18.51 -9.30
N ASN A 180 17.51 -19.79 -9.12
CA ASN A 180 16.87 -20.55 -8.05
C ASN A 180 16.06 -19.76 -6.99
N LEU A 181 14.99 -19.11 -7.42
CA LEU A 181 13.80 -18.90 -6.63
C LEU A 181 12.74 -19.75 -7.34
N THR A 182 12.38 -20.89 -6.75
CA THR A 182 11.15 -21.60 -7.08
C THR A 182 10.05 -20.59 -7.28
N GLU A 183 9.28 -20.73 -8.37
CA GLU A 183 8.18 -19.84 -8.77
C GLU A 183 7.37 -19.41 -7.54
N LEU A 184 7.69 -18.25 -6.97
CA LEU A 184 6.86 -17.63 -5.96
C LEU A 184 5.63 -17.10 -6.71
N ASP A 185 4.55 -17.86 -6.64
CA ASP A 185 3.26 -17.36 -7.07
C ASP A 185 2.92 -16.12 -6.23
N TYR A 186 2.85 -14.98 -6.87
CA TYR A 186 2.49 -13.72 -6.22
C TYR A 186 1.21 -13.15 -6.81
N ALA A 187 0.45 -12.48 -5.96
CA ALA A 187 -0.74 -11.73 -6.32
C ALA A 187 -0.51 -10.23 -6.14
N VAL A 188 -1.11 -9.44 -7.01
CA VAL A 188 -1.12 -7.98 -6.93
C VAL A 188 -2.56 -7.53 -6.78
N ILE A 189 -2.82 -6.76 -5.74
CA ILE A 189 -4.10 -6.07 -5.52
C ILE A 189 -3.89 -4.58 -5.80
N GLY A 190 -4.75 -4.00 -6.64
CA GLY A 190 -4.77 -2.56 -6.90
C GLY A 190 -6.06 -1.96 -6.37
N SER A 191 -5.96 -0.96 -5.49
CA SER A 191 -7.09 -0.07 -5.21
C SER A 191 -7.02 1.12 -6.16
N ALA A 192 -8.07 1.36 -6.93
CA ALA A 192 -8.24 2.61 -7.65
C ALA A 192 -8.93 3.57 -6.68
N ALA A 193 -8.25 4.64 -6.29
CA ALA A 193 -8.95 5.75 -5.67
C ALA A 193 -9.82 6.45 -6.70
N PHE A 194 -10.95 6.86 -6.24
CA PHE A 194 -11.94 7.65 -6.95
C PHE A 194 -11.42 9.03 -7.36
#